data_36f3770ec6c347f30f35b8438f697a24
#
_entry.id   36f3770ec6c347f30f35b8438f697a24
#
_cell.length_a   1.000
_cell.length_b   1.000
_cell.length_c   1.000
_cell.angle_alpha   90.00
_cell.angle_beta   90.00
_cell.angle_gamma   90.00
#
_symmetry.space_group_name_H-M   'P 1'
#
loop_
_entity.id
_entity.type
_entity.pdbx_description
1 polymer ?
#
loop_
_entity_poly.entity_id
_entity_poly.type
_entity_poly.pdbx_seq_one_letter_code
_entity_poly.pdbx_strand_id
1 'polypeptide(L)'
;MTSKGASCSVSGKKYELQVYNVVNKCKLNNNDFNTQTEEELGGCDSKNDIECNMGSIRNNIPIEIKKIKTPDWMQCCLHYDSINKKWIGSSRNKIPENSKKIFEELISKFELFNGNIPPFMLKSIMHEEWCNIKKETNDFNDTYIDCPNDTIKRLYKEKGCVYIQISDKGLYHLGSDLCHFNVPEFICEQQFRVRTKIHTKKTNKGFCKLSVTISCQPKNKKINDLLNSPFSLDNSSTLPNNLLIFP
;
A
#
# COMPACT_ATOMS: atom_id res chain seq x y z
N MET A 1 20.28 16.35 2.44
CA MET A 1 19.37 15.93 1.35
C MET A 1 18.53 14.78 1.84
N THR A 2 17.21 14.94 1.91
CA THR A 2 16.27 13.86 2.25
C THR A 2 16.21 12.86 1.10
N SER A 3 16.24 11.56 1.40
CA SER A 3 16.10 10.52 0.37
C SER A 3 14.73 10.63 -0.31
N LYS A 4 14.62 10.24 -1.60
CA LYS A 4 13.33 10.21 -2.31
C LYS A 4 12.23 9.46 -1.54
N GLY A 5 12.60 8.39 -0.81
CA GLY A 5 11.67 7.62 0.01
C GLY A 5 11.12 8.40 1.20
N ALA A 6 11.95 9.19 1.87
CA ALA A 6 11.52 10.05 2.97
C ALA A 6 10.57 11.17 2.48
N SER A 7 10.86 11.75 1.33
CA SER A 7 10.00 12.76 0.69
C SER A 7 8.62 12.19 0.32
N CYS A 8 8.54 10.97 -0.23
CA CYS A 8 7.28 10.31 -0.54
C CYS A 8 6.45 10.03 0.72
N SER A 9 7.07 9.56 1.80
CA SER A 9 6.40 9.30 3.08
C SER A 9 5.81 10.59 3.68
N VAL A 10 6.57 11.67 3.71
CA VAL A 10 6.09 12.98 4.17
C VAL A 10 4.91 13.48 3.33
N SER A 11 5.00 13.30 2.01
CA SER A 11 3.93 13.70 1.10
C SER A 11 2.64 12.88 1.28
N GLY A 12 2.77 11.57 1.58
CA GLY A 12 1.65 10.70 1.91
C GLY A 12 0.94 11.16 3.18
N LYS A 13 1.68 11.31 4.28
CA LYS A 13 1.14 11.78 5.56
C LYS A 13 0.45 13.14 5.48
N LYS A 14 0.97 14.08 4.67
CA LYS A 14 0.29 15.37 4.45
C LYS A 14 -1.07 15.19 3.79
N TYR A 15 -1.19 14.26 2.86
CA TYR A 15 -2.46 13.99 2.21
C TYR A 15 -3.44 13.27 3.14
N GLU A 16 -2.97 12.30 3.92
CA GLU A 16 -3.76 11.65 4.97
C GLU A 16 -4.32 12.69 5.95
N LEU A 17 -3.48 13.62 6.43
CA LEU A 17 -3.90 14.70 7.30
C LEU A 17 -4.90 15.68 6.64
N GLN A 18 -4.75 15.96 5.34
CA GLN A 18 -5.71 16.77 4.58
C GLN A 18 -7.10 16.11 4.59
N VAL A 19 -7.17 14.83 4.23
CA VAL A 19 -8.43 14.06 4.26
C VAL A 19 -9.01 14.03 5.66
N TYR A 20 -8.18 13.73 6.67
CA TYR A 20 -8.59 13.75 8.07
C TYR A 20 -9.26 15.07 8.48
N ASN A 21 -8.62 16.20 8.19
CA ASN A 21 -9.13 17.51 8.55
C ASN A 21 -10.46 17.84 7.88
N VAL A 22 -10.69 17.37 6.66
CA VAL A 22 -11.97 17.54 5.96
C VAL A 22 -13.05 16.68 6.60
N VAL A 23 -12.79 15.37 6.76
CA VAL A 23 -13.79 14.44 7.29
C VAL A 23 -14.06 14.61 8.79
N ASN A 24 -13.14 15.20 9.53
CA ASN A 24 -13.31 15.49 10.96
C ASN A 24 -14.44 16.51 11.22
N LYS A 25 -14.82 17.29 10.19
CA LYS A 25 -15.94 18.23 10.25
C LYS A 25 -17.26 17.61 9.79
N CYS A 26 -17.27 16.34 9.40
CA CYS A 26 -18.43 15.68 8.85
C CYS A 26 -19.12 14.82 9.89
N LYS A 27 -20.43 14.67 9.75
CA LYS A 27 -21.22 13.67 10.48
C LYS A 27 -21.99 12.81 9.50
N LEU A 28 -22.19 11.56 9.88
CA LEU A 28 -23.06 10.63 9.19
C LEU A 28 -24.15 10.18 10.17
N ASN A 29 -25.42 10.38 9.82
CA ASN A 29 -26.55 10.05 10.70
C ASN A 29 -26.41 10.66 12.12
N ASN A 30 -25.98 11.91 12.21
CA ASN A 30 -25.75 12.67 13.45
C ASN A 30 -24.58 12.17 14.34
N ASN A 31 -23.79 11.20 13.87
CA ASN A 31 -22.58 10.74 14.54
C ASN A 31 -21.33 11.27 13.85
N ASP A 32 -20.27 11.51 14.61
CA ASP A 32 -19.00 11.95 14.03
C ASP A 32 -18.52 10.91 13.03
N PHE A 33 -18.17 11.36 11.81
CA PHE A 33 -17.72 10.48 10.75
C PHE A 33 -16.35 9.90 11.05
N ASN A 34 -15.43 10.71 11.56
CA ASN A 34 -14.10 10.27 11.94
C ASN A 34 -14.00 10.05 13.44
N THR A 35 -13.56 8.87 13.86
CA THR A 35 -13.43 8.47 15.26
C THR A 35 -11.99 8.48 15.78
N GLN A 36 -11.01 8.75 14.93
CA GLN A 36 -9.60 8.78 15.30
C GLN A 36 -9.14 10.16 15.73
N THR A 37 -8.09 10.19 16.52
CA THR A 37 -7.31 11.39 16.82
C THR A 37 -6.23 11.60 15.76
N GLU A 38 -5.71 12.83 15.63
CA GLU A 38 -4.63 13.14 14.69
C GLU A 38 -3.36 12.31 14.94
N GLU A 39 -3.12 11.94 16.19
CA GLU A 39 -1.96 11.13 16.62
C GLU A 39 -2.04 9.67 16.12
N GLU A 40 -3.24 9.18 15.86
CA GLU A 40 -3.50 7.82 15.38
C GLU A 40 -3.40 7.70 13.86
N LEU A 41 -3.24 8.83 13.15
CA LEU A 41 -3.17 8.83 11.69
C LEU A 41 -1.89 8.19 11.17
N GLY A 42 -2.10 7.30 10.25
CA GLY A 42 -1.11 6.80 9.31
C GLY A 42 0.12 6.14 9.90
N GLY A 43 0.70 5.33 9.12
CA GLY A 43 1.96 4.62 9.37
C GLY A 43 1.91 3.23 8.76
N CYS A 44 3.07 2.61 8.59
CA CYS A 44 3.13 1.22 8.13
C CYS A 44 2.58 0.22 9.16
N ASP A 45 2.22 0.69 10.33
CA ASP A 45 1.77 -0.10 11.48
C ASP A 45 0.25 -0.05 11.70
N SER A 46 -0.45 0.91 11.09
CA SER A 46 -1.90 1.03 11.22
C SER A 46 -2.61 0.03 10.32
N LYS A 47 -3.72 -0.50 10.78
CA LYS A 47 -4.57 -1.41 9.99
C LYS A 47 -5.18 -0.68 8.78
N ASN A 48 -5.43 0.59 8.91
CA ASN A 48 -6.08 1.50 7.95
C ASN A 48 -5.54 2.91 8.13
N ASP A 49 -5.81 3.80 7.19
CA ASP A 49 -5.34 5.18 7.27
C ASP A 49 -6.35 6.06 8.02
N ILE A 50 -7.66 5.85 7.85
CA ILE A 50 -8.75 6.52 8.60
C ILE A 50 -9.82 5.50 8.97
N GLU A 51 -10.37 5.61 10.19
CA GLU A 51 -11.55 4.89 10.65
C GLU A 51 -12.74 5.84 10.78
N CYS A 52 -13.86 5.47 10.20
CA CYS A 52 -15.07 6.27 10.19
C CYS A 52 -16.22 5.56 10.87
N ASN A 53 -17.11 6.32 11.50
CA ASN A 53 -18.29 5.80 12.18
C ASN A 53 -19.53 5.84 11.24
N MET A 54 -20.25 4.72 11.14
CA MET A 54 -21.51 4.62 10.40
C MET A 54 -22.77 4.66 11.28
N GLY A 55 -22.66 5.14 12.51
CA GLY A 55 -23.79 5.14 13.43
C GLY A 55 -24.22 3.72 13.85
N SER A 56 -25.52 3.45 13.92
CA SER A 56 -26.08 2.19 14.46
C SER A 56 -25.80 0.94 13.63
N ILE A 57 -25.30 1.09 12.41
CA ILE A 57 -25.15 -0.05 11.47
C ILE A 57 -23.76 -0.66 11.56
N ARG A 58 -22.71 0.11 11.79
CA ARG A 58 -21.34 -0.37 11.94
C ARG A 58 -20.46 0.70 12.57
N ASN A 59 -19.83 0.38 13.68
CA ASN A 59 -18.74 1.18 14.21
C ASN A 59 -17.48 0.87 13.37
N ASN A 60 -16.74 1.90 13.00
CA ASN A 60 -15.45 1.84 12.35
C ASN A 60 -15.48 1.29 10.91
N ILE A 61 -15.65 2.19 9.94
CA ILE A 61 -15.41 1.89 8.53
C ILE A 61 -13.99 2.31 8.18
N PRO A 62 -13.10 1.36 7.95
CA PRO A 62 -11.73 1.66 7.57
C PRO A 62 -11.66 2.15 6.13
N ILE A 63 -11.00 3.29 5.96
CA ILE A 63 -10.71 3.89 4.66
C ILE A 63 -9.21 3.93 4.45
N GLU A 64 -8.76 3.43 3.32
CA GLU A 64 -7.36 3.57 2.90
C GLU A 64 -7.18 4.85 2.09
N ILE A 65 -6.09 5.57 2.31
CA ILE A 65 -5.79 6.82 1.62
C ILE A 65 -4.53 6.66 0.77
N LYS A 66 -4.63 6.97 -0.50
CA LYS A 66 -3.52 6.82 -1.44
C LYS A 66 -3.29 8.07 -2.26
N LYS A 67 -2.01 8.42 -2.40
CA LYS A 67 -1.60 9.47 -3.31
C LYS A 67 -1.27 8.87 -4.67
N ILE A 68 -1.85 9.41 -5.74
CA ILE A 68 -1.69 8.89 -7.11
C ILE A 68 -0.22 8.81 -7.55
N LYS A 69 0.62 9.72 -7.05
CA LYS A 69 2.05 9.78 -7.41
C LYS A 69 2.94 8.85 -6.58
N THR A 70 2.39 8.15 -5.60
CA THR A 70 3.15 7.19 -4.77
C THR A 70 2.81 5.76 -5.21
N PRO A 71 3.68 5.12 -6.02
CA PRO A 71 3.30 3.88 -6.70
C PRO A 71 3.29 2.65 -5.80
N ASP A 72 3.96 2.66 -4.68
CA ASP A 72 4.09 1.48 -3.81
C ASP A 72 2.95 1.47 -2.79
N TRP A 73 1.81 0.92 -3.18
CA TRP A 73 0.66 0.83 -2.28
C TRP A 73 0.89 -0.28 -1.27
N MET A 74 0.35 -1.30 -1.04
CA MET A 74 0.76 -2.27 -0.02
C MET A 74 2.11 -2.92 -0.38
N GLN A 75 3.05 -2.99 0.57
CA GLN A 75 4.37 -3.59 0.38
C GLN A 75 4.57 -4.80 1.28
N CYS A 76 5.21 -5.83 0.74
CA CYS A 76 5.66 -7.00 1.48
C CYS A 76 7.15 -7.24 1.20
N CYS A 77 7.91 -7.46 2.26
CA CYS A 77 9.28 -7.93 2.14
C CYS A 77 9.28 -9.46 2.15
N LEU A 78 9.90 -10.05 1.14
CA LEU A 78 10.01 -11.49 0.96
C LEU A 78 11.47 -11.92 1.14
N HIS A 79 11.67 -13.09 1.70
CA HIS A 79 12.95 -13.79 1.71
C HIS A 79 12.77 -15.19 1.13
N TYR A 80 13.83 -15.71 0.57
CA TYR A 80 13.81 -17.06 -0.01
C TYR A 80 14.10 -18.11 1.05
N ASP A 81 13.17 -19.03 1.22
CA ASP A 81 13.36 -20.23 2.02
C ASP A 81 14.01 -21.31 1.15
N SER A 82 15.31 -21.54 1.37
CA SER A 82 16.09 -22.49 0.59
C SER A 82 15.74 -23.95 0.86
N ILE A 83 15.13 -24.25 2.02
CA ILE A 83 14.70 -25.61 2.39
C ILE A 83 13.45 -25.96 1.59
N ASN A 84 12.45 -25.11 1.65
CA ASN A 84 11.17 -25.32 0.97
C ASN A 84 11.14 -24.76 -0.46
N LYS A 85 12.24 -24.15 -0.94
CA LYS A 85 12.40 -23.57 -2.28
C LYS A 85 11.28 -22.60 -2.65
N LYS A 86 10.90 -21.72 -1.73
CA LYS A 86 9.80 -20.75 -1.94
C LYS A 86 10.12 -19.39 -1.34
N TRP A 87 9.45 -18.37 -1.87
CA TRP A 87 9.45 -17.04 -1.29
C TRP A 87 8.42 -16.96 -0.16
N ILE A 88 8.83 -16.45 0.99
CA ILE A 88 7.97 -16.30 2.18
C ILE A 88 8.03 -14.86 2.70
N GLY A 89 6.91 -14.39 3.20
CA GLY A 89 6.79 -13.05 3.80
C GLY A 89 7.62 -12.94 5.07
N SER A 90 8.40 -11.89 5.19
CA SER A 90 9.17 -11.63 6.40
C SER A 90 8.24 -11.41 7.60
N SER A 91 8.58 -11.99 8.74
CA SER A 91 7.89 -11.75 10.02
C SER A 91 7.93 -10.27 10.47
N ARG A 92 8.81 -9.47 9.88
CA ARG A 92 8.92 -8.03 10.13
C ARG A 92 7.88 -7.19 9.38
N ASN A 93 7.18 -7.79 8.41
CA ASN A 93 6.08 -7.11 7.76
C ASN A 93 4.94 -6.93 8.76
N LYS A 94 4.39 -5.73 8.83
CA LYS A 94 3.28 -5.40 9.71
C LYS A 94 1.92 -5.42 8.99
N ILE A 95 1.89 -5.83 7.72
CA ILE A 95 0.64 -6.07 6.99
C ILE A 95 -0.07 -7.32 7.54
N PRO A 96 -1.39 -7.46 7.33
CA PRO A 96 -2.14 -8.62 7.75
C PRO A 96 -1.54 -9.93 7.22
N GLU A 97 -1.64 -11.00 7.99
CA GLU A 97 -1.05 -12.30 7.63
C GLU A 97 -1.64 -12.86 6.33
N ASN A 98 -2.94 -12.67 6.12
CA ASN A 98 -3.58 -13.08 4.86
C ASN A 98 -3.10 -12.25 3.67
N SER A 99 -2.78 -10.96 3.86
CA SER A 99 -2.15 -10.15 2.79
C SER A 99 -0.77 -10.69 2.42
N LYS A 100 0.03 -11.18 3.40
CA LYS A 100 1.31 -11.85 3.11
C LYS A 100 1.10 -13.11 2.28
N LYS A 101 0.12 -13.95 2.65
CA LYS A 101 -0.21 -15.16 1.90
C LYS A 101 -0.63 -14.87 0.46
N ILE A 102 -1.39 -13.78 0.23
CA ILE A 102 -1.74 -13.33 -1.12
C ILE A 102 -0.47 -13.01 -1.93
N PHE A 103 0.48 -12.27 -1.34
CA PHE A 103 1.75 -11.98 -2.01
C PHE A 103 2.56 -13.25 -2.27
N GLU A 104 2.63 -14.18 -1.31
CA GLU A 104 3.35 -15.46 -1.45
C GLU A 104 2.73 -16.33 -2.56
N GLU A 105 1.41 -16.46 -2.57
CA GLU A 105 0.67 -17.20 -3.60
C GLU A 105 0.94 -16.63 -4.99
N LEU A 106 0.81 -15.31 -5.14
CA LEU A 106 0.96 -14.68 -6.44
C LEU A 106 2.42 -14.73 -6.92
N ILE A 107 3.39 -14.47 -6.02
CA ILE A 107 4.81 -14.50 -6.42
C ILE A 107 5.29 -15.91 -6.73
N SER A 108 4.69 -16.96 -6.16
CA SER A 108 5.03 -18.34 -6.47
C SER A 108 4.73 -18.74 -7.93
N LYS A 109 3.86 -17.96 -8.61
CA LYS A 109 3.53 -18.17 -10.01
C LYS A 109 4.57 -17.55 -10.97
N PHE A 110 5.53 -16.80 -10.42
CA PHE A 110 6.56 -16.12 -11.20
C PHE A 110 7.95 -16.67 -10.84
N GLU A 111 8.72 -16.99 -11.85
CA GLU A 111 10.10 -17.43 -11.71
C GLU A 111 11.03 -16.21 -11.53
N LEU A 112 11.05 -15.63 -10.34
CA LEU A 112 12.00 -14.57 -10.03
C LEU A 112 13.42 -15.04 -10.28
N PHE A 113 14.23 -14.19 -10.91
CA PHE A 113 15.60 -14.49 -11.32
C PHE A 113 15.68 -15.69 -12.28
N ASN A 114 14.65 -15.89 -13.13
CA ASN A 114 14.58 -17.04 -14.07
C ASN A 114 14.74 -18.40 -13.35
N GLY A 115 14.20 -18.52 -12.13
CA GLY A 115 14.31 -19.72 -11.30
C GLY A 115 15.68 -19.92 -10.63
N ASN A 116 16.67 -19.10 -10.96
CA ASN A 116 18.04 -19.21 -10.43
C ASN A 116 18.25 -18.17 -9.32
N ILE A 117 18.04 -18.57 -8.07
CA ILE A 117 18.21 -17.67 -6.94
C ILE A 117 19.69 -17.30 -6.79
N PRO A 118 20.07 -16.03 -6.96
CA PRO A 118 21.46 -15.63 -6.85
C PRO A 118 22.03 -15.93 -5.45
N PRO A 119 23.27 -16.46 -5.35
CA PRO A 119 23.88 -16.84 -4.07
C PRO A 119 23.90 -15.74 -3.03
N PHE A 120 24.02 -14.46 -3.46
CA PHE A 120 24.00 -13.31 -2.57
C PHE A 120 22.62 -13.06 -1.92
N MET A 121 21.55 -13.66 -2.41
CA MET A 121 20.23 -13.62 -1.76
C MET A 121 20.13 -14.55 -0.55
N LEU A 122 21.01 -15.55 -0.48
CA LEU A 122 20.99 -16.61 0.54
C LEU A 122 21.94 -16.34 1.71
N LYS A 123 22.92 -15.46 1.54
CA LYS A 123 23.94 -15.15 2.54
C LYS A 123 24.09 -13.64 2.75
N SER A 124 24.74 -13.26 3.84
CA SER A 124 25.20 -11.88 4.01
C SER A 124 26.42 -11.62 3.14
N ILE A 125 26.47 -10.44 2.53
CA ILE A 125 27.58 -9.96 1.70
C ILE A 125 28.09 -8.62 2.22
N MET A 126 29.32 -8.23 1.85
CA MET A 126 29.83 -6.90 2.14
C MET A 126 29.09 -5.85 1.33
N HIS A 127 28.89 -4.67 1.91
CA HIS A 127 28.22 -3.56 1.20
C HIS A 127 28.98 -3.16 -0.08
N GLU A 128 30.30 -3.23 -0.06
CA GLU A 128 31.13 -2.96 -1.25
C GLU A 128 30.90 -4.00 -2.35
N GLU A 129 30.87 -5.28 -1.99
CA GLU A 129 30.52 -6.38 -2.91
C GLU A 129 29.14 -6.15 -3.54
N TRP A 130 28.14 -5.75 -2.72
CA TRP A 130 26.82 -5.36 -3.21
C TRP A 130 26.90 -4.23 -4.25
N CYS A 131 27.66 -3.18 -3.95
CA CYS A 131 27.78 -2.04 -4.87
C CYS A 131 28.42 -2.43 -6.20
N ASN A 132 29.36 -3.38 -6.21
CA ASN A 132 30.01 -3.88 -7.42
C ASN A 132 29.05 -4.78 -8.22
N ILE A 133 28.43 -5.77 -7.59
CA ILE A 133 27.42 -6.64 -8.24
C ILE A 133 26.31 -5.80 -8.89
N LYS A 134 25.83 -4.76 -8.19
CA LYS A 134 24.77 -3.90 -8.72
C LYS A 134 25.17 -3.13 -10.00
N LYS A 135 26.47 -2.91 -10.23
CA LYS A 135 26.96 -2.28 -11.47
C LYS A 135 27.10 -3.27 -12.62
N GLU A 136 27.33 -4.53 -12.29
CA GLU A 136 27.68 -5.58 -13.24
C GLU A 136 26.46 -6.37 -13.76
N THR A 137 25.33 -6.32 -13.03
CA THR A 137 24.14 -7.10 -13.38
C THR A 137 22.88 -6.25 -13.40
N ASN A 138 21.87 -6.70 -14.17
CA ASN A 138 20.53 -6.13 -14.20
C ASN A 138 19.57 -6.78 -13.18
N ASP A 139 20.03 -7.76 -12.39
CA ASP A 139 19.22 -8.55 -11.47
C ASP A 139 18.58 -7.71 -10.35
N PHE A 140 19.10 -6.50 -10.14
CA PHE A 140 18.60 -5.56 -9.12
C PHE A 140 17.69 -4.48 -9.67
N ASN A 141 17.44 -4.47 -10.97
CA ASN A 141 16.52 -3.54 -11.56
C ASN A 141 15.09 -3.82 -11.09
N ASP A 142 14.30 -2.78 -10.98
CA ASP A 142 12.88 -2.93 -10.69
C ASP A 142 12.22 -3.76 -11.81
N THR A 143 11.56 -4.84 -11.43
CA THR A 143 10.79 -5.69 -12.34
C THR A 143 9.32 -5.45 -12.12
N TYR A 144 8.55 -5.36 -13.20
CA TYR A 144 7.11 -5.18 -13.17
C TYR A 144 6.43 -6.43 -13.72
N ILE A 145 5.46 -6.94 -12.98
CA ILE A 145 4.75 -8.19 -13.29
C ILE A 145 3.25 -7.91 -13.20
N ASP A 146 2.52 -8.21 -14.25
CA ASP A 146 1.06 -8.06 -14.26
C ASP A 146 0.43 -8.97 -13.19
N CYS A 147 -0.58 -8.47 -12.50
CA CYS A 147 -1.32 -9.24 -11.52
C CYS A 147 -2.84 -9.08 -11.76
N PRO A 148 -3.66 -9.97 -11.16
CA PRO A 148 -5.11 -9.86 -11.29
C PRO A 148 -5.63 -8.47 -10.87
N ASN A 149 -6.62 -7.95 -11.59
CA ASN A 149 -7.17 -6.60 -11.37
C ASN A 149 -7.95 -6.43 -10.06
N ASP A 150 -8.14 -7.51 -9.31
CA ASP A 150 -8.74 -7.50 -7.97
C ASP A 150 -7.70 -7.57 -6.83
N THR A 151 -6.40 -7.64 -7.15
CA THR A 151 -5.33 -7.85 -6.15
C THR A 151 -5.31 -6.76 -5.09
N ILE A 152 -5.38 -5.49 -5.47
CA ILE A 152 -5.43 -4.36 -4.53
C ILE A 152 -6.65 -4.48 -3.62
N LYS A 153 -7.82 -4.79 -4.18
CA LYS A 153 -9.06 -5.01 -3.41
C LYS A 153 -8.88 -6.13 -2.39
N ARG A 154 -8.34 -7.27 -2.80
CA ARG A 154 -8.08 -8.42 -1.92
C ARG A 154 -7.15 -8.03 -0.77
N LEU A 155 -6.03 -7.36 -1.08
CA LEU A 155 -5.05 -6.94 -0.09
C LEU A 155 -5.64 -5.97 0.96
N TYR A 156 -6.43 -4.98 0.52
CA TYR A 156 -7.01 -4.01 1.46
C TYR A 156 -8.25 -4.54 2.19
N LYS A 157 -8.98 -5.51 1.64
CA LYS A 157 -10.01 -6.24 2.38
C LYS A 157 -9.44 -6.95 3.60
N GLU A 158 -8.24 -7.54 3.48
CA GLU A 158 -7.56 -8.16 4.64
C GLU A 158 -7.17 -7.14 5.72
N LYS A 159 -6.98 -5.86 5.36
CA LYS A 159 -6.87 -4.76 6.32
C LYS A 159 -8.23 -4.32 6.90
N GLY A 160 -9.32 -4.87 6.41
CA GLY A 160 -10.68 -4.47 6.75
C GLY A 160 -11.19 -3.25 6.00
N CYS A 161 -10.42 -2.66 5.06
CA CYS A 161 -10.81 -1.46 4.34
C CYS A 161 -12.04 -1.69 3.46
N VAL A 162 -12.99 -0.74 3.52
CA VAL A 162 -14.22 -0.73 2.73
C VAL A 162 -14.13 0.25 1.57
N TYR A 163 -13.46 1.36 1.79
CA TYR A 163 -13.24 2.40 0.80
C TYR A 163 -11.76 2.68 0.61
N ILE A 164 -11.45 3.30 -0.53
CA ILE A 164 -10.14 3.86 -0.84
C ILE A 164 -10.31 5.27 -1.41
N GLN A 165 -9.66 6.23 -0.77
CA GLN A 165 -9.55 7.60 -1.26
C GLN A 165 -8.25 7.76 -2.03
N ILE A 166 -8.32 8.25 -3.26
CA ILE A 166 -7.16 8.45 -4.13
C ILE A 166 -7.07 9.93 -4.50
N SER A 167 -5.91 10.55 -4.25
CA SER A 167 -5.70 11.94 -4.62
C SER A 167 -5.92 12.16 -6.12
N ASP A 168 -6.53 13.26 -6.48
CA ASP A 168 -6.82 13.66 -7.87
C ASP A 168 -7.81 12.72 -8.61
N LYS A 169 -8.38 11.71 -7.93
CA LYS A 169 -9.32 10.74 -8.51
C LYS A 169 -10.62 10.60 -7.72
N GLY A 170 -10.57 10.73 -6.39
CA GLY A 170 -11.72 10.69 -5.51
C GLY A 170 -11.87 9.40 -4.70
N LEU A 171 -13.08 9.13 -4.24
CA LEU A 171 -13.45 8.03 -3.36
C LEU A 171 -14.04 6.85 -4.12
N TYR A 172 -13.64 5.64 -3.78
CA TYR A 172 -14.12 4.39 -4.38
C TYR A 172 -14.45 3.37 -3.30
N HIS A 173 -15.41 2.48 -3.56
CA HIS A 173 -15.63 1.33 -2.70
C HIS A 173 -14.79 0.12 -3.14
N LEU A 174 -14.39 -0.74 -2.18
CA LEU A 174 -13.58 -1.95 -2.41
C LEU A 174 -14.43 -3.24 -2.52
N GLY A 175 -15.71 -3.12 -2.80
CA GLY A 175 -16.62 -4.26 -2.97
C GLY A 175 -18.07 -3.84 -2.92
N SER A 176 -18.51 -3.17 -1.84
CA SER A 176 -19.86 -2.63 -1.72
C SER A 176 -19.82 -1.22 -1.15
N ASP A 177 -20.69 -0.35 -1.63
CA ASP A 177 -20.85 1.03 -1.15
C ASP A 177 -21.75 1.05 0.10
N LEU A 178 -21.18 0.62 1.23
CA LEU A 178 -21.91 0.43 2.49
C LEU A 178 -22.53 1.72 3.05
N CYS A 179 -21.92 2.86 2.77
CA CYS A 179 -22.41 4.17 3.22
C CYS A 179 -23.40 4.81 2.23
N HIS A 180 -23.68 4.16 1.10
CA HIS A 180 -24.49 4.72 0.03
C HIS A 180 -24.01 6.09 -0.45
N PHE A 181 -22.68 6.23 -0.59
CA PHE A 181 -22.06 7.47 -1.08
C PHE A 181 -22.25 7.68 -2.59
N ASN A 182 -22.78 6.68 -3.30
CA ASN A 182 -22.88 6.65 -4.77
C ASN A 182 -21.52 6.83 -5.45
N VAL A 183 -20.49 6.22 -4.88
CA VAL A 183 -19.14 6.19 -5.44
C VAL A 183 -18.93 4.92 -6.26
N PRO A 184 -18.10 4.97 -7.32
CA PRO A 184 -17.82 3.80 -8.14
C PRO A 184 -16.97 2.76 -7.41
N GLU A 185 -17.01 1.53 -7.92
CA GLU A 185 -16.09 0.48 -7.49
C GLU A 185 -14.67 0.79 -7.97
N PHE A 186 -13.68 0.46 -7.12
CA PHE A 186 -12.26 0.55 -7.50
C PHE A 186 -11.91 -0.58 -8.47
N ILE A 187 -11.77 -0.25 -9.75
CA ILE A 187 -11.40 -1.17 -10.83
C ILE A 187 -10.32 -0.53 -11.68
N CYS A 188 -9.14 -1.14 -11.75
CA CYS A 188 -8.05 -0.72 -12.63
C CYS A 188 -7.13 -1.90 -12.96
N GLU A 189 -6.37 -1.78 -14.04
CA GLU A 189 -5.26 -2.69 -14.30
C GLU A 189 -4.19 -2.53 -13.23
N GLN A 190 -3.60 -3.65 -12.81
CA GLN A 190 -2.68 -3.71 -11.68
C GLN A 190 -1.41 -4.48 -12.02
N GLN A 191 -0.34 -4.13 -11.34
CA GLN A 191 0.94 -4.82 -11.46
C GLN A 191 1.66 -4.89 -10.12
N PHE A 192 2.52 -5.88 -9.99
CA PHE A 192 3.53 -5.88 -8.95
C PHE A 192 4.77 -5.12 -9.41
N ARG A 193 5.35 -4.38 -8.48
CA ARG A 193 6.72 -3.89 -8.59
C ARG A 193 7.58 -4.71 -7.64
N VAL A 194 8.52 -5.44 -8.22
CA VAL A 194 9.47 -6.29 -7.49
C VAL A 194 10.81 -5.57 -7.45
N ARG A 195 11.36 -5.42 -6.25
CA ARG A 195 12.63 -4.71 -6.04
C ARG A 195 13.54 -5.52 -5.13
N THR A 196 14.81 -5.59 -5.47
CA THR A 196 15.83 -6.06 -4.53
C THR A 196 16.25 -4.91 -3.62
N LYS A 197 16.21 -5.13 -2.33
CA LYS A 197 16.60 -4.16 -1.31
C LYS A 197 17.63 -4.73 -0.36
N ILE A 198 18.51 -3.86 0.09
CA ILE A 198 19.37 -4.14 1.22
C ILE A 198 18.58 -3.97 2.51
N HIS A 199 18.48 -5.04 3.28
CA HIS A 199 18.13 -4.95 4.69
C HIS A 199 19.40 -4.81 5.49
N THR A 200 19.86 -3.59 5.62
CA THR A 200 20.93 -3.31 6.57
C THR A 200 20.33 -2.81 7.87
N LYS A 201 20.47 -3.60 8.91
CA LYS A 201 21.32 -2.98 9.96
C LYS A 201 22.74 -3.21 9.49
N LYS A 202 23.52 -2.14 9.23
CA LYS A 202 24.98 -2.23 9.21
C LYS A 202 25.32 -2.98 10.48
N THR A 203 25.65 -4.26 10.36
CA THR A 203 26.39 -4.91 11.44
C THR A 203 27.66 -4.07 11.54
N ASN A 204 28.26 -3.93 12.73
CA ASN A 204 29.51 -3.20 12.95
C ASN A 204 30.66 -3.65 12.03
N LYS A 205 30.41 -4.57 11.11
CA LYS A 205 31.35 -5.20 10.17
C LYS A 205 31.02 -4.95 8.69
N GLY A 206 30.07 -4.05 8.35
CA GLY A 206 29.77 -3.72 6.95
C GLY A 206 28.98 -4.75 6.14
N PHE A 207 28.53 -5.86 6.75
CA PHE A 207 27.71 -6.87 6.08
C PHE A 207 26.26 -6.42 5.91
N CYS A 208 25.65 -6.83 4.79
CA CYS A 208 24.24 -6.63 4.49
C CYS A 208 23.57 -7.92 4.04
N LYS A 209 22.27 -8.01 4.32
CA LYS A 209 21.40 -9.04 3.73
C LYS A 209 20.51 -8.40 2.66
N LEU A 210 20.31 -9.14 1.59
CA LEU A 210 19.39 -8.75 0.53
C LEU A 210 18.03 -9.41 0.74
N SER A 211 17.00 -8.75 0.24
CA SER A 211 15.64 -9.26 0.21
C SER A 211 14.92 -8.73 -1.01
N VAL A 212 13.85 -9.39 -1.38
CA VAL A 212 12.91 -8.88 -2.38
C VAL A 212 11.83 -8.10 -1.66
N THR A 213 11.50 -6.91 -2.14
CA THR A 213 10.30 -6.19 -1.74
C THR A 213 9.35 -6.18 -2.92
N ILE A 214 8.16 -6.71 -2.70
CA ILE A 214 7.05 -6.66 -3.65
C ILE A 214 6.05 -5.61 -3.19
N SER A 215 5.54 -4.81 -4.12
CA SER A 215 4.44 -3.89 -3.87
C SER A 215 3.40 -4.02 -4.96
N CYS A 216 2.12 -3.94 -4.61
CA CYS A 216 1.03 -3.85 -5.57
C CYS A 216 0.78 -2.39 -5.92
N GLN A 217 0.51 -2.10 -7.18
CA GLN A 217 0.22 -0.74 -7.65
C GLN A 217 -0.69 -0.79 -8.90
N PRO A 218 -1.45 0.27 -9.17
CA PRO A 218 -2.08 0.42 -10.48
C PRO A 218 -1.02 0.37 -11.58
N LYS A 219 -1.35 -0.30 -12.69
CA LYS A 219 -0.48 -0.38 -13.86
C LYS A 219 -0.29 1.03 -14.45
N ASN A 220 0.92 1.30 -14.98
CA ASN A 220 1.26 2.55 -15.65
C ASN A 220 1.29 3.82 -14.79
N LYS A 221 1.55 3.75 -13.50
CA LYS A 221 1.76 4.92 -12.61
C LYS A 221 0.74 6.07 -12.74
N LYS A 222 0.04 6.12 -13.86
CA LYS A 222 -1.09 6.97 -14.17
C LYS A 222 -2.30 6.08 -14.00
N ILE A 223 -3.09 6.29 -12.98
CA ILE A 223 -4.39 5.64 -12.81
C ILE A 223 -5.36 6.24 -13.87
N ASN A 224 -4.91 6.33 -15.13
CA ASN A 224 -5.65 7.02 -16.17
C ASN A 224 -6.94 6.30 -16.53
N ASP A 225 -6.91 4.96 -16.44
CA ASP A 225 -8.05 4.12 -16.78
C ASP A 225 -9.09 4.04 -15.64
N LEU A 226 -8.74 4.54 -14.45
CA LEU A 226 -9.67 4.65 -13.36
C LEU A 226 -10.64 5.81 -13.63
N LEU A 227 -11.93 5.51 -13.71
CA LEU A 227 -12.97 6.53 -13.81
C LEU A 227 -12.86 7.48 -12.62
N ASN A 228 -12.93 8.78 -12.86
CA ASN A 228 -12.95 9.74 -11.76
C ASN A 228 -14.24 9.54 -10.94
N SER A 229 -14.09 9.47 -9.63
CA SER A 229 -15.23 9.47 -8.73
C SER A 229 -15.87 10.87 -8.69
N PRO A 230 -17.19 10.99 -8.64
CA PRO A 230 -17.84 12.27 -8.46
C PRO A 230 -17.58 12.90 -7.09
N PHE A 231 -17.13 12.07 -6.12
CA PHE A 231 -16.92 12.50 -4.74
C PHE A 231 -15.49 12.24 -4.27
N SER A 232 -15.01 13.10 -3.37
CA SER A 232 -13.71 12.99 -2.74
C SER A 232 -13.77 13.47 -1.29
N LEU A 233 -12.98 12.83 -0.42
CA LEU A 233 -12.89 13.19 1.00
C LEU A 233 -11.81 14.23 1.30
N ASP A 234 -11.10 14.73 0.31
CA ASP A 234 -9.98 15.65 0.48
C ASP A 234 -10.37 17.14 0.32
N ASN A 235 -11.62 17.39 -0.06
CA ASN A 235 -12.16 18.74 -0.26
C ASN A 235 -13.64 18.78 0.16
N SER A 236 -14.00 19.76 0.98
CA SER A 236 -15.37 19.94 1.48
C SER A 236 -16.42 20.17 0.37
N SER A 237 -16.02 20.68 -0.78
CA SER A 237 -16.92 20.89 -1.93
C SER A 237 -17.19 19.64 -2.76
N THR A 238 -16.48 18.55 -2.52
CA THR A 238 -16.58 17.30 -3.28
C THR A 238 -16.96 16.12 -2.40
N LEU A 239 -17.43 16.37 -1.19
CA LEU A 239 -17.91 15.34 -0.29
C LEU A 239 -19.17 14.64 -0.81
N PRO A 240 -19.37 13.35 -0.49
CA PRO A 240 -20.64 12.67 -0.73
C PRO A 240 -21.83 13.45 -0.14
N ASN A 241 -22.93 13.53 -0.89
CA ASN A 241 -24.08 14.36 -0.53
C ASN A 241 -24.76 14.00 0.80
N ASN A 242 -24.58 12.74 1.25
CA ASN A 242 -25.15 12.27 2.50
C ASN A 242 -24.24 12.50 3.72
N LEU A 243 -23.07 13.12 3.53
CA LEU A 243 -22.24 13.61 4.63
C LEU A 243 -22.69 15.02 5.03
N LEU A 244 -23.09 15.18 6.28
CA LEU A 244 -23.42 16.48 6.86
C LEU A 244 -22.12 17.16 7.29
N ILE A 245 -21.90 18.39 6.80
CA ILE A 245 -20.78 19.24 7.21
C ILE A 245 -21.26 20.15 8.32
N PHE A 246 -20.51 20.27 9.42
CA PHE A 246 -20.75 21.25 10.45
C PHE A 246 -20.14 22.59 10.06
N PRO A 247 -20.85 23.67 10.29
CA PRO A 247 -20.32 25.02 10.09
C PRO A 247 -19.17 25.36 11.03
#